data_7fa917d880661c2858036c06756933cd
#
_entry.id   7fa917d880661c2858036c06756933cd
#
_cell.length_a   1.000
_cell.length_b   1.000
_cell.length_c   1.000
_cell.angle_alpha   90.00
_cell.angle_beta   90.00
_cell.angle_gamma   90.00
#
_symmetry.space_group_name_H-M   'P 1'
#
loop_
_entity.id
_entity.type
_entity.pdbx_description
1 polymer ?
#
loop_
_entity_poly.entity_id
_entity_poly.type
_entity_poly.pdbx_seq_one_letter_code
_entity_poly.pdbx_strand_id
1 'polypeptide(L)'
;MRRVVIALGGNALLRRGAPDTYEEMYAAARAAAERIADIAAAGWEVVVTHGNGPQVGRILLQQEAAAKQVHPMPLDVCGAESQGQIGYLLQVTIGDVFFERGTERPVVTILTLTRVRPQDPAFRNPTKYVGPFLTEAQAHRREEQRGWAVKADPHGGWRRVVASPKPYSIVETPVIRQLVADGVVVIAAGGGGVPVIEKGPQLIGKEGVVDKDLAAAILAREVEAEVLLILTDVPRVQRGFGSLMPEDIERMDLAEARRLLKHGEFGSGSMGPKVEAAMHFVEQGGQRAVIADLAQATDALAGTAGTELVAETD
;
A
#
# COMPACT_ATOMS: atom_id res chain seq x y z
N MET A 1 -10.61 -15.75 16.55
CA MET A 1 -10.32 -14.33 16.84
C MET A 1 -10.46 -13.55 15.55
N ARG A 2 -11.02 -12.34 15.58
CA ARG A 2 -11.29 -11.54 14.37
C ARG A 2 -10.01 -10.82 13.95
N ARG A 3 -9.52 -11.08 12.75
CA ARG A 3 -8.28 -10.46 12.21
C ARG A 3 -8.58 -9.55 11.04
N VAL A 4 -7.96 -8.37 11.01
CA VAL A 4 -8.06 -7.40 9.93
C VAL A 4 -6.68 -7.00 9.43
N VAL A 5 -6.53 -6.90 8.10
CA VAL A 5 -5.41 -6.19 7.48
C VAL A 5 -5.89 -4.81 7.05
N ILE A 6 -5.23 -3.77 7.55
CA ILE A 6 -5.51 -2.37 7.25
C ILE A 6 -4.48 -1.86 6.26
N ALA A 7 -4.91 -1.54 5.05
CA ALA A 7 -4.06 -0.97 4.00
C ALA A 7 -4.21 0.56 3.96
N LEU A 8 -3.23 1.29 4.51
CA LEU A 8 -3.21 2.75 4.51
C LEU A 8 -2.82 3.29 3.12
N GLY A 9 -3.65 4.16 2.55
CA GLY A 9 -3.34 4.90 1.33
C GLY A 9 -2.15 5.86 1.50
N GLY A 10 -1.56 6.32 0.40
CA GLY A 10 -0.48 7.33 0.46
C GLY A 10 -0.92 8.63 1.12
N ASN A 11 -2.16 9.04 0.90
CA ASN A 11 -2.76 10.24 1.50
C ASN A 11 -3.03 10.08 3.02
N ALA A 12 -3.08 8.85 3.53
CA ALA A 12 -3.18 8.59 4.97
C ALA A 12 -1.87 8.89 5.73
N LEU A 13 -0.75 9.04 5.00
CA LEU A 13 0.58 9.33 5.56
C LEU A 13 1.16 10.68 5.13
N LEU A 14 0.59 11.26 4.09
CA LEU A 14 0.88 12.62 3.64
C LEU A 14 -0.36 13.15 2.93
N ARG A 15 -1.04 14.11 3.53
CA ARG A 15 -2.26 14.70 2.96
C ARG A 15 -1.98 15.36 1.63
N ARG A 16 -2.87 15.19 0.67
CA ARG A 16 -2.73 15.79 -0.66
C ARG A 16 -2.60 17.32 -0.56
N GLY A 17 -1.52 17.86 -1.11
CA GLY A 17 -1.23 19.30 -1.06
C GLY A 17 -0.57 19.79 0.24
N ALA A 18 -0.40 18.95 1.25
CA ALA A 18 0.38 19.30 2.43
C ALA A 18 1.89 19.33 2.10
N PRO A 19 2.66 20.16 2.82
CA PRO A 19 4.11 20.13 2.72
C PRO A 19 4.67 18.76 3.11
N ASP A 20 5.68 18.30 2.37
CA ASP A 20 6.34 17.03 2.66
C ASP A 20 7.39 17.22 3.78
N THR A 21 6.92 17.51 5.01
CA THR A 21 7.73 17.70 6.21
C THR A 21 7.52 16.55 7.20
N TYR A 22 8.44 16.43 8.16
CA TYR A 22 8.32 15.45 9.23
C TYR A 22 7.05 15.67 10.07
N GLU A 23 6.72 16.91 10.38
CA GLU A 23 5.58 17.30 11.20
C GLU A 23 4.26 16.87 10.56
N GLU A 24 4.12 17.08 9.25
CA GLU A 24 2.93 16.66 8.50
C GLU A 24 2.82 15.13 8.41
N MET A 25 3.94 14.43 8.18
CA MET A 25 3.96 12.97 8.19
C MET A 25 3.62 12.41 9.57
N TYR A 26 4.16 13.02 10.65
CA TYR A 26 3.86 12.62 12.02
C TYR A 26 2.38 12.85 12.36
N ALA A 27 1.83 14.01 12.01
CA ALA A 27 0.42 14.31 12.24
C ALA A 27 -0.52 13.34 11.49
N ALA A 28 -0.18 13.00 10.24
CA ALA A 28 -0.93 12.01 9.47
C ALA A 28 -0.83 10.60 10.07
N ALA A 29 0.36 10.17 10.48
CA ALA A 29 0.57 8.89 11.16
C ALA A 29 -0.20 8.83 12.49
N ARG A 30 -0.23 9.94 13.25
CA ARG A 30 -1.01 10.04 14.49
C ARG A 30 -2.51 9.89 14.23
N ALA A 31 -3.06 10.54 13.20
CA ALA A 31 -4.47 10.39 12.84
C ALA A 31 -4.83 8.94 12.44
N ALA A 32 -3.94 8.25 11.74
CA ALA A 32 -4.10 6.83 11.43
C ALA A 32 -4.02 5.96 12.70
N ALA A 33 -3.09 6.28 13.62
CA ALA A 33 -2.90 5.57 14.88
C ALA A 33 -4.15 5.58 15.76
N GLU A 34 -4.88 6.72 15.84
CA GLU A 34 -6.14 6.81 16.56
C GLU A 34 -7.18 5.80 16.03
N ARG A 35 -7.32 5.70 14.69
CA ARG A 35 -8.28 4.75 14.08
C ARG A 35 -7.83 3.30 14.26
N ILE A 36 -6.54 3.02 14.16
CA ILE A 36 -5.97 1.69 14.43
C ILE A 36 -6.22 1.28 15.88
N ALA A 37 -6.05 2.20 16.83
CA ALA A 37 -6.30 1.94 18.24
C ALA A 37 -7.80 1.71 18.53
N ASP A 38 -8.72 2.43 17.88
CA ASP A 38 -10.16 2.19 17.96
C ASP A 38 -10.52 0.75 17.52
N ILE A 39 -9.96 0.34 16.37
CA ILE A 39 -10.15 -1.01 15.81
C ILE A 39 -9.60 -2.09 16.76
N ALA A 40 -8.39 -1.86 17.30
CA ALA A 40 -7.76 -2.76 18.23
C ALA A 40 -8.55 -2.89 19.56
N ALA A 41 -9.12 -1.77 20.06
CA ALA A 41 -9.96 -1.73 21.24
C ALA A 41 -11.30 -2.47 21.02
N ALA A 42 -11.80 -2.51 19.79
CA ALA A 42 -12.97 -3.30 19.40
C ALA A 42 -12.69 -4.83 19.32
N GLY A 43 -11.52 -5.28 19.75
CA GLY A 43 -11.14 -6.69 19.86
C GLY A 43 -10.59 -7.33 18.59
N TRP A 44 -10.17 -6.53 17.61
CA TRP A 44 -9.51 -7.02 16.40
C TRP A 44 -8.03 -7.31 16.63
N GLU A 45 -7.55 -8.39 16.04
CA GLU A 45 -6.14 -8.60 15.73
C GLU A 45 -5.79 -7.75 14.50
N VAL A 46 -4.76 -6.90 14.59
CA VAL A 46 -4.49 -5.87 13.58
C VAL A 46 -3.14 -6.07 12.93
N VAL A 47 -3.15 -6.14 11.60
CA VAL A 47 -1.97 -5.97 10.75
C VAL A 47 -2.14 -4.69 9.94
N VAL A 48 -1.10 -3.86 9.87
CA VAL A 48 -1.11 -2.60 9.13
C VAL A 48 -0.12 -2.69 7.97
N THR A 49 -0.55 -2.31 6.78
CA THR A 49 0.35 -2.03 5.66
C THR A 49 0.15 -0.60 5.17
N HIS A 50 1.12 -0.05 4.46
CA HIS A 50 1.09 1.35 4.06
C HIS A 50 1.70 1.57 2.67
N GLY A 51 1.32 2.66 1.99
CA GLY A 51 2.02 3.14 0.80
C GLY A 51 3.34 3.84 1.18
N ASN A 52 4.21 4.04 0.18
CA ASN A 52 5.50 4.71 0.36
C ASN A 52 5.88 5.63 -0.80
N GLY A 53 4.99 5.87 -1.76
CA GLY A 53 5.33 6.56 -3.01
C GLY A 53 6.08 7.89 -2.83
N PRO A 54 5.59 8.85 -2.04
CA PRO A 54 6.30 10.11 -1.76
C PRO A 54 7.66 9.87 -1.09
N GLN A 55 7.73 8.98 -0.10
CA GLN A 55 8.93 8.73 0.71
C GLN A 55 10.03 8.06 -0.10
N VAL A 56 9.73 7.01 -0.86
CA VAL A 56 10.73 6.38 -1.74
C VAL A 56 11.20 7.33 -2.83
N GLY A 57 10.31 8.21 -3.33
CA GLY A 57 10.65 9.26 -4.26
C GLY A 57 11.66 10.26 -3.67
N ARG A 58 11.48 10.66 -2.41
CA ARG A 58 12.43 11.52 -1.68
C ARG A 58 13.76 10.83 -1.46
N ILE A 59 13.77 9.57 -1.04
CA ILE A 59 15.00 8.79 -0.86
C ILE A 59 15.78 8.74 -2.18
N LEU A 60 15.11 8.45 -3.30
CA LEU A 60 15.74 8.45 -4.62
C LEU A 60 16.36 9.80 -4.99
N LEU A 61 15.70 10.92 -4.64
CA LEU A 61 16.27 12.27 -4.84
C LEU A 61 17.53 12.49 -4.00
N GLN A 62 17.53 12.05 -2.74
CA GLN A 62 18.69 12.11 -1.86
C GLN A 62 19.85 11.29 -2.41
N GLN A 63 19.58 10.06 -2.91
CA GLN A 63 20.56 9.21 -3.57
C GLN A 63 21.16 9.91 -4.81
N GLU A 64 20.32 10.58 -5.61
CA GLU A 64 20.80 11.31 -6.77
C GLU A 64 21.65 12.54 -6.41
N ALA A 65 21.20 13.32 -5.43
CA ALA A 65 21.90 14.52 -5.00
C ALA A 65 23.30 14.22 -4.46
N ALA A 66 23.44 13.12 -3.72
CA ALA A 66 24.69 12.68 -3.12
C ALA A 66 25.57 11.82 -4.05
N ALA A 67 25.12 11.46 -5.25
CA ALA A 67 25.78 10.47 -6.13
C ALA A 67 27.23 10.79 -6.54
N LYS A 68 27.67 12.06 -6.40
CA LYS A 68 29.06 12.46 -6.62
C LYS A 68 29.97 12.20 -5.42
N GLN A 69 29.39 11.99 -4.24
CA GLN A 69 30.10 11.82 -2.97
C GLN A 69 30.03 10.39 -2.46
N VAL A 70 28.88 9.74 -2.64
CA VAL A 70 28.62 8.35 -2.22
C VAL A 70 27.92 7.59 -3.34
N HIS A 71 28.15 6.28 -3.42
CA HIS A 71 27.46 5.44 -4.39
C HIS A 71 25.96 5.34 -4.04
N PRO A 72 25.06 5.64 -5.00
CA PRO A 72 23.62 5.51 -4.79
C PRO A 72 23.21 4.06 -4.48
N MET A 73 22.27 3.89 -3.56
CA MET A 73 21.66 2.59 -3.30
C MET A 73 20.66 2.23 -4.42
N PRO A 74 20.49 0.94 -4.73
CA PRO A 74 19.49 0.49 -5.69
C PRO A 74 18.08 0.66 -5.14
N LEU A 75 17.09 0.61 -6.03
CA LEU A 75 15.68 0.91 -5.69
C LEU A 75 15.08 -0.02 -4.63
N ASP A 76 15.45 -1.28 -4.62
CA ASP A 76 15.01 -2.26 -3.63
C ASP A 76 15.48 -1.88 -2.22
N VAL A 77 16.73 -1.41 -2.07
CA VAL A 77 17.26 -0.88 -0.80
C VAL A 77 16.53 0.41 -0.40
N CYS A 78 16.30 1.35 -1.33
CA CYS A 78 15.50 2.55 -1.06
C CYS A 78 14.05 2.20 -0.64
N GLY A 79 13.50 1.12 -1.18
CA GLY A 79 12.23 0.55 -0.74
C GLY A 79 12.27 0.09 0.71
N ALA A 80 13.32 -0.62 1.11
CA ALA A 80 13.53 -1.05 2.48
C ALA A 80 13.72 0.13 3.45
N GLU A 81 14.49 1.15 3.07
CA GLU A 81 14.64 2.39 3.85
C GLU A 81 13.29 3.05 4.11
N SER A 82 12.42 3.11 3.09
CA SER A 82 11.07 3.69 3.23
C SER A 82 10.17 2.91 4.18
N GLN A 83 10.32 1.57 4.25
CA GLN A 83 9.62 0.75 5.25
C GLN A 83 10.06 1.10 6.66
N GLY A 84 11.36 1.30 6.89
CA GLY A 84 11.90 1.73 8.17
C GLY A 84 11.40 3.12 8.56
N GLN A 85 11.44 4.08 7.65
CA GLN A 85 10.99 5.45 7.90
C GLN A 85 9.51 5.53 8.30
N ILE A 86 8.63 4.93 7.51
CA ILE A 86 7.18 4.99 7.74
C ILE A 86 6.79 4.07 8.90
N GLY A 87 7.37 2.87 8.94
CA GLY A 87 7.15 1.93 10.02
C GLY A 87 7.51 2.50 11.38
N TYR A 88 8.63 3.22 11.49
CA TYR A 88 9.01 3.94 12.71
C TYR A 88 7.94 4.95 13.14
N LEU A 89 7.47 5.81 12.22
CA LEU A 89 6.44 6.81 12.54
C LEU A 89 5.13 6.16 13.01
N LEU A 90 4.67 5.13 12.32
CA LEU A 90 3.46 4.40 12.70
C LEU A 90 3.64 3.66 14.02
N GLN A 91 4.78 3.02 14.24
CA GLN A 91 5.06 2.27 15.46
C GLN A 91 5.07 3.18 16.69
N VAL A 92 5.73 4.34 16.60
CA VAL A 92 5.74 5.34 17.68
C VAL A 92 4.35 5.87 17.92
N THR A 93 3.67 6.37 16.88
CA THR A 93 2.35 7.00 17.06
C THR A 93 1.27 6.05 17.54
N ILE A 94 1.25 4.78 17.09
CA ILE A 94 0.31 3.76 17.59
C ILE A 94 0.64 3.42 19.06
N GLY A 95 1.92 3.27 19.39
CA GLY A 95 2.37 3.02 20.76
C GLY A 95 2.00 4.15 21.71
N ASP A 96 2.18 5.41 21.28
CA ASP A 96 1.79 6.58 22.05
C ASP A 96 0.28 6.62 22.32
N VAL A 97 -0.55 6.32 21.30
CA VAL A 97 -2.02 6.25 21.46
C VAL A 97 -2.40 5.15 22.44
N PHE A 98 -1.79 3.98 22.37
CA PHE A 98 -2.06 2.90 23.31
C PHE A 98 -1.68 3.30 24.73
N PHE A 99 -0.51 3.89 24.92
CA PHE A 99 -0.06 4.36 26.22
C PHE A 99 -1.01 5.41 26.82
N GLU A 100 -1.42 6.42 26.04
CA GLU A 100 -2.37 7.45 26.47
C GLU A 100 -3.74 6.88 26.87
N ARG A 101 -4.14 5.77 26.24
CA ARG A 101 -5.40 5.06 26.54
C ARG A 101 -5.26 4.00 27.65
N GLY A 102 -4.10 3.89 28.28
CA GLY A 102 -3.82 2.90 29.33
C GLY A 102 -3.85 1.45 28.80
N THR A 103 -3.51 1.24 27.54
CA THR A 103 -3.49 -0.07 26.90
C THR A 103 -2.04 -0.52 26.72
N GLU A 104 -1.69 -1.67 27.30
CA GLU A 104 -0.38 -2.30 27.07
C GLU A 104 -0.47 -3.27 25.89
N ARG A 105 -0.32 -2.75 24.68
CA ARG A 105 -0.32 -3.57 23.46
C ARG A 105 0.95 -3.30 22.65
N PRO A 106 1.80 -4.32 22.42
CA PRO A 106 3.04 -4.13 21.68
C PRO A 106 2.75 -3.79 20.21
N VAL A 107 3.61 -2.94 19.63
CA VAL A 107 3.57 -2.57 18.20
C VAL A 107 4.94 -2.84 17.61
N VAL A 108 5.02 -3.51 16.46
CA VAL A 108 6.29 -3.83 15.81
C VAL A 108 6.21 -3.59 14.31
N THR A 109 7.30 -3.06 13.76
CA THR A 109 7.50 -2.96 12.31
C THR A 109 8.39 -4.08 11.83
N ILE A 110 7.94 -4.81 10.81
CA ILE A 110 8.71 -5.88 10.16
C ILE A 110 9.09 -5.41 8.77
N LEU A 111 10.40 -5.30 8.49
CA LEU A 111 10.89 -5.18 7.13
C LEU A 111 10.47 -6.41 6.35
N THR A 112 9.76 -6.20 5.26
CA THR A 112 9.04 -7.26 4.57
C THR A 112 9.53 -7.42 3.14
N LEU A 113 9.77 -8.68 2.76
CA LEU A 113 10.14 -9.09 1.41
C LEU A 113 8.94 -9.73 0.71
N THR A 114 8.71 -9.33 -0.52
CA THR A 114 7.59 -9.82 -1.33
C THR A 114 8.10 -10.63 -2.50
N ARG A 115 7.73 -11.90 -2.56
CA ARG A 115 8.12 -12.79 -3.67
C ARG A 115 7.37 -12.42 -4.94
N VAL A 116 8.14 -12.27 -6.02
CA VAL A 116 7.65 -12.01 -7.37
C VAL A 116 8.27 -13.01 -8.36
N ARG A 117 7.59 -13.25 -9.48
CA ARG A 117 8.10 -14.20 -10.48
C ARG A 117 9.25 -13.56 -11.28
N PRO A 118 10.39 -14.26 -11.48
CA PRO A 118 11.51 -13.72 -12.29
C PRO A 118 11.12 -13.36 -13.72
N GLN A 119 10.12 -14.05 -14.28
CA GLN A 119 9.64 -13.89 -15.65
C GLN A 119 8.46 -12.92 -15.78
N ASP A 120 8.10 -12.22 -14.69
CA ASP A 120 6.98 -11.27 -14.74
C ASP A 120 7.18 -10.26 -15.88
N PRO A 121 6.18 -10.09 -16.78
CA PRO A 121 6.30 -9.19 -17.92
C PRO A 121 6.55 -7.74 -17.55
N ALA A 122 6.22 -7.32 -16.33
CA ALA A 122 6.50 -5.99 -15.82
C ALA A 122 8.00 -5.64 -15.85
N PHE A 123 8.90 -6.61 -15.71
CA PHE A 123 10.34 -6.38 -15.80
C PHE A 123 10.80 -6.00 -17.23
N ARG A 124 10.04 -6.38 -18.25
CA ARG A 124 10.32 -6.01 -19.65
C ARG A 124 9.57 -4.75 -20.09
N ASN A 125 8.47 -4.43 -19.44
CA ASN A 125 7.65 -3.25 -19.73
C ASN A 125 7.35 -2.47 -18.44
N PRO A 126 8.29 -1.66 -17.94
CA PRO A 126 8.11 -0.87 -16.74
C PRO A 126 7.03 0.21 -16.95
N THR A 127 6.12 0.33 -15.99
CA THR A 127 4.97 1.24 -16.06
C THR A 127 4.73 2.04 -14.77
N LYS A 128 5.32 1.63 -13.64
CA LYS A 128 5.10 2.29 -12.35
C LYS A 128 5.96 3.54 -12.24
N TYR A 129 5.32 4.70 -12.16
CA TYR A 129 6.01 5.98 -11.98
C TYR A 129 6.63 6.07 -10.58
N VAL A 130 7.91 6.47 -10.52
CA VAL A 130 8.65 6.70 -9.27
C VAL A 130 9.50 7.97 -9.36
N GLY A 131 9.80 8.55 -8.20
CA GLY A 131 10.67 9.71 -8.11
C GLY A 131 10.02 11.02 -8.62
N PRO A 132 10.82 12.06 -8.81
CA PRO A 132 10.35 13.41 -9.14
C PRO A 132 9.92 13.55 -10.59
N PHE A 133 9.21 14.66 -10.85
CA PHE A 133 8.98 15.13 -12.21
C PHE A 133 10.28 15.70 -12.80
N LEU A 134 10.53 15.37 -14.05
CA LEU A 134 11.68 15.79 -14.85
C LEU A 134 11.20 16.57 -16.06
N THR A 135 12.03 17.45 -16.57
CA THR A 135 11.86 17.94 -17.95
C THR A 135 12.24 16.81 -18.93
N GLU A 136 11.77 16.89 -20.17
CA GLU A 136 12.10 15.92 -21.22
C GLU A 136 13.63 15.76 -21.38
N ALA A 137 14.36 16.88 -21.46
CA ALA A 137 15.82 16.87 -21.55
C ALA A 137 16.50 16.21 -20.34
N GLN A 138 15.95 16.38 -19.13
CA GLN A 138 16.47 15.71 -17.95
C GLN A 138 16.18 14.20 -18.00
N ALA A 139 15.00 13.81 -18.43
CA ALA A 139 14.60 12.41 -18.55
C ALA A 139 15.50 11.65 -19.53
N HIS A 140 15.67 12.15 -20.74
CA HIS A 140 16.55 11.53 -21.73
C HIS A 140 18.03 11.49 -21.30
N ARG A 141 18.52 12.51 -20.61
CA ARG A 141 19.87 12.46 -20.03
C ARG A 141 20.01 11.33 -18.98
N ARG A 142 18.97 11.07 -18.17
CA ARG A 142 18.97 9.95 -17.21
C ARG A 142 18.90 8.60 -17.91
N GLU A 143 18.12 8.49 -18.97
CA GLU A 143 18.06 7.30 -19.81
C GLU A 143 19.43 6.94 -20.37
N GLU A 144 20.12 7.92 -21.00
CA GLU A 144 21.45 7.73 -21.58
C GLU A 144 22.54 7.43 -20.54
N GLN A 145 22.57 8.18 -19.43
CA GLN A 145 23.65 8.09 -18.43
C GLN A 145 23.47 6.97 -17.42
N ARG A 146 22.23 6.54 -17.16
CA ARG A 146 21.88 5.60 -16.09
C ARG A 146 21.03 4.41 -16.53
N GLY A 147 20.65 4.34 -17.80
CA GLY A 147 19.79 3.29 -18.32
C GLY A 147 18.37 3.28 -17.72
N TRP A 148 17.90 4.43 -17.25
CA TRP A 148 16.53 4.51 -16.71
C TRP A 148 15.51 4.34 -17.83
N ALA A 149 14.43 3.61 -17.56
CA ALA A 149 13.22 3.75 -18.37
C ALA A 149 12.47 5.00 -17.90
N VAL A 150 12.07 5.85 -18.84
CA VAL A 150 11.37 7.11 -18.58
C VAL A 150 10.12 7.20 -19.44
N LYS A 151 9.06 7.81 -18.93
CA LYS A 151 7.81 8.04 -19.69
C LYS A 151 7.24 9.42 -19.34
N ALA A 152 6.52 10.00 -20.31
CA ALA A 152 5.69 11.17 -20.03
C ALA A 152 4.63 10.81 -18.99
N ASP A 153 4.46 11.66 -17.96
CA ASP A 153 3.47 11.47 -16.92
C ASP A 153 2.15 12.12 -17.35
N PRO A 154 0.99 11.48 -17.16
CA PRO A 154 -0.32 12.07 -17.49
C PRO A 154 -0.61 13.40 -16.78
N HIS A 155 0.05 13.67 -15.65
CA HIS A 155 -0.07 14.92 -14.91
C HIS A 155 0.92 16.01 -15.34
N GLY A 156 1.67 15.75 -16.42
CA GLY A 156 2.67 16.66 -17.00
C GLY A 156 4.12 16.30 -16.63
N GLY A 157 5.04 16.67 -17.53
CA GLY A 157 6.47 16.33 -17.38
C GLY A 157 6.78 14.86 -17.65
N TRP A 158 7.97 14.44 -17.26
CA TRP A 158 8.50 13.09 -17.43
C TRP A 158 8.88 12.50 -16.07
N ARG A 159 8.79 11.19 -15.95
CA ARG A 159 9.21 10.48 -14.73
C ARG A 159 9.92 9.17 -15.06
N ARG A 160 10.76 8.72 -14.15
CA ARG A 160 11.27 7.35 -14.16
C ARG A 160 10.10 6.39 -14.02
N VAL A 161 10.10 5.31 -14.82
CA VAL A 161 9.20 4.17 -14.65
C VAL A 161 9.99 2.94 -14.29
N VAL A 162 9.42 2.12 -13.41
CA VAL A 162 10.02 0.87 -12.95
C VAL A 162 9.04 -0.28 -13.11
N ALA A 163 9.53 -1.51 -13.00
CA ALA A 163 8.69 -2.68 -12.98
C ALA A 163 7.70 -2.65 -11.80
N SER A 164 6.47 -3.10 -12.04
CA SER A 164 5.49 -3.35 -10.98
C SER A 164 5.04 -4.83 -11.06
N PRO A 165 5.90 -5.76 -10.61
CA PRO A 165 5.62 -7.18 -10.73
C PRO A 165 4.49 -7.59 -9.78
N LYS A 166 3.73 -8.63 -10.17
CA LYS A 166 2.65 -9.17 -9.35
C LYS A 166 3.21 -9.97 -8.17
N PRO A 167 2.81 -9.64 -6.93
CA PRO A 167 3.20 -10.42 -5.76
C PRO A 167 2.49 -11.78 -5.75
N TYR A 168 3.12 -12.79 -5.17
CA TYR A 168 2.46 -14.08 -4.95
C TYR A 168 2.58 -14.61 -3.51
N SER A 169 3.54 -14.11 -2.72
CA SER A 169 3.74 -14.49 -1.32
C SER A 169 4.57 -13.45 -0.57
N ILE A 170 4.37 -13.37 0.74
CA ILE A 170 5.16 -12.58 1.67
C ILE A 170 6.12 -13.50 2.44
N VAL A 171 7.40 -13.15 2.51
CA VAL A 171 8.42 -14.02 3.11
C VAL A 171 8.21 -14.15 4.62
N GLU A 172 7.91 -13.06 5.29
CA GLU A 172 7.81 -12.95 6.75
C GLU A 172 6.44 -13.38 7.30
N THR A 173 5.51 -13.87 6.47
CA THR A 173 4.17 -14.29 6.90
C THR A 173 4.17 -15.21 8.13
N PRO A 174 5.05 -16.22 8.27
CA PRO A 174 5.01 -17.09 9.45
C PRO A 174 5.23 -16.33 10.76
N VAL A 175 6.18 -15.39 10.81
CA VAL A 175 6.44 -14.59 12.00
C VAL A 175 5.35 -13.54 12.23
N ILE A 176 4.80 -12.94 11.15
CA ILE A 176 3.68 -12.00 11.24
C ILE A 176 2.47 -12.69 11.88
N ARG A 177 2.09 -13.88 11.42
CA ARG A 177 0.99 -14.66 11.99
C ARG A 177 1.17 -14.94 13.48
N GLN A 178 2.37 -15.34 13.88
CA GLN A 178 2.68 -15.62 15.27
C GLN A 178 2.49 -14.37 16.15
N LEU A 179 3.12 -13.26 15.77
CA LEU A 179 3.03 -12.01 16.52
C LEU A 179 1.60 -11.48 16.64
N VAL A 180 0.83 -11.55 15.57
CA VAL A 180 -0.57 -11.12 15.58
C VAL A 180 -1.41 -12.00 16.50
N ALA A 181 -1.19 -13.32 16.48
CA ALA A 181 -1.87 -14.26 17.39
C ALA A 181 -1.51 -14.01 18.87
N ASP A 182 -0.30 -13.51 19.14
CA ASP A 182 0.16 -13.10 20.47
C ASP A 182 -0.34 -11.70 20.86
N GLY A 183 -1.23 -11.08 20.06
CA GLY A 183 -1.85 -9.79 20.35
C GLY A 183 -1.02 -8.57 19.98
N VAL A 184 0.10 -8.74 19.26
CA VAL A 184 0.94 -7.65 18.76
C VAL A 184 0.27 -6.97 17.57
N VAL A 185 0.27 -5.64 17.50
CA VAL A 185 -0.04 -4.91 16.28
C VAL A 185 1.20 -4.94 15.38
N VAL A 186 1.06 -5.51 14.18
CA VAL A 186 2.18 -5.69 13.25
C VAL A 186 2.05 -4.74 12.07
N ILE A 187 3.11 -3.97 11.80
CA ILE A 187 3.24 -3.14 10.60
C ILE A 187 4.13 -3.91 9.62
N ALA A 188 3.61 -4.27 8.45
CA ALA A 188 4.31 -5.11 7.48
C ALA A 188 3.94 -4.76 6.03
N ALA A 189 4.69 -5.29 5.08
CA ALA A 189 4.50 -5.10 3.64
C ALA A 189 4.41 -3.62 3.21
N GLY A 190 5.11 -2.72 3.89
CA GLY A 190 5.17 -1.30 3.56
C GLY A 190 5.62 -1.08 2.12
N GLY A 191 4.90 -0.20 1.38
CA GLY A 191 5.16 0.06 -0.03
C GLY A 191 4.95 -1.14 -0.97
N GLY A 192 4.29 -2.19 -0.49
CA GLY A 192 4.13 -3.47 -1.18
C GLY A 192 5.23 -4.49 -0.86
N GLY A 193 6.15 -4.16 0.06
CA GLY A 193 7.33 -4.98 0.37
C GLY A 193 8.47 -4.82 -0.65
N VAL A 194 9.66 -5.26 -0.28
CA VAL A 194 10.81 -5.31 -1.20
C VAL A 194 10.63 -6.50 -2.14
N PRO A 195 10.56 -6.28 -3.47
CA PRO A 195 10.40 -7.39 -4.41
C PRO A 195 11.66 -8.25 -4.45
N VAL A 196 11.49 -9.56 -4.24
CA VAL A 196 12.54 -10.56 -4.31
C VAL A 196 12.17 -11.72 -5.22
N ILE A 197 13.18 -12.29 -5.88
CA ILE A 197 13.06 -13.54 -6.62
C ILE A 197 13.87 -14.66 -5.96
N GLU A 198 13.41 -15.89 -6.13
CA GLU A 198 14.13 -17.07 -5.67
C GLU A 198 15.15 -17.54 -6.72
N LYS A 199 16.40 -17.77 -6.30
CA LYS A 199 17.44 -18.40 -7.11
C LYS A 199 18.10 -19.50 -6.29
N GLY A 200 17.61 -20.71 -6.43
CA GLY A 200 17.96 -21.80 -5.49
C GLY A 200 17.55 -21.43 -4.07
N PRO A 201 18.44 -21.52 -3.09
CA PRO A 201 18.14 -21.19 -1.70
C PRO A 201 18.22 -19.67 -1.39
N GLN A 202 18.59 -18.84 -2.36
CA GLN A 202 18.84 -17.42 -2.15
C GLN A 202 17.62 -16.58 -2.57
N LEU A 203 17.35 -15.53 -1.79
CA LEU A 203 16.46 -14.44 -2.17
C LEU A 203 17.30 -13.30 -2.75
N ILE A 204 16.94 -12.83 -3.92
CA ILE A 204 17.65 -11.75 -4.61
C ILE A 204 16.68 -10.58 -4.80
N GLY A 205 17.05 -9.41 -4.27
CA GLY A 205 16.32 -8.17 -4.47
C GLY A 205 16.20 -7.79 -5.95
N LYS A 206 15.09 -7.18 -6.32
CA LYS A 206 14.81 -6.70 -7.68
C LYS A 206 14.40 -5.24 -7.66
N GLU A 207 14.96 -4.46 -8.57
CA GLU A 207 14.47 -3.11 -8.81
C GLU A 207 13.05 -3.13 -9.35
N GLY A 208 12.11 -2.70 -8.55
CA GLY A 208 10.69 -2.64 -8.85
C GLY A 208 9.89 -2.11 -7.67
N VAL A 209 8.63 -1.83 -7.91
CA VAL A 209 7.68 -1.41 -6.87
C VAL A 209 6.44 -2.28 -6.99
N VAL A 210 6.25 -3.15 -6.02
CA VAL A 210 5.04 -3.97 -5.91
C VAL A 210 3.84 -3.07 -5.62
N ASP A 211 2.71 -3.36 -6.21
CA ASP A 211 1.48 -2.65 -5.86
C ASP A 211 1.07 -2.97 -4.41
N LYS A 212 0.91 -1.93 -3.58
CA LYS A 212 0.64 -2.10 -2.15
C LYS A 212 -0.72 -2.73 -1.86
N ASP A 213 -1.72 -2.45 -2.71
CA ASP A 213 -3.08 -2.97 -2.49
C ASP A 213 -3.11 -4.47 -2.81
N LEU A 214 -2.41 -4.90 -3.89
CA LEU A 214 -2.21 -6.33 -4.19
C LEU A 214 -1.38 -7.04 -3.10
N ALA A 215 -0.31 -6.40 -2.62
CA ALA A 215 0.48 -6.97 -1.52
C ALA A 215 -0.35 -7.09 -0.22
N ALA A 216 -1.22 -6.11 0.06
CA ALA A 216 -2.15 -6.15 1.18
C ALA A 216 -3.14 -7.32 1.06
N ALA A 217 -3.65 -7.59 -0.15
CA ALA A 217 -4.54 -8.74 -0.39
C ALA A 217 -3.83 -10.08 -0.17
N ILE A 218 -2.58 -10.21 -0.64
CA ILE A 218 -1.75 -11.41 -0.40
C ILE A 218 -1.47 -11.56 1.10
N LEU A 219 -1.04 -10.48 1.76
CA LEU A 219 -0.78 -10.50 3.20
C LEU A 219 -2.04 -10.91 3.98
N ALA A 220 -3.21 -10.31 3.67
CA ALA A 220 -4.48 -10.60 4.33
C ALA A 220 -4.86 -12.08 4.21
N ARG A 221 -4.74 -12.64 3.02
CA ARG A 221 -4.95 -14.08 2.80
C ARG A 221 -3.98 -14.92 3.62
N GLU A 222 -2.67 -14.61 3.55
CA GLU A 222 -1.63 -15.42 4.16
C GLU A 222 -1.64 -15.34 5.69
N VAL A 223 -2.08 -14.22 6.29
CA VAL A 223 -2.30 -14.12 7.74
C VAL A 223 -3.70 -14.57 8.16
N GLU A 224 -4.51 -15.11 7.25
CA GLU A 224 -5.86 -15.58 7.53
C GLU A 224 -6.77 -14.47 8.10
N ALA A 225 -6.71 -13.27 7.53
CA ALA A 225 -7.57 -12.17 7.93
C ALA A 225 -9.02 -12.42 7.47
N GLU A 226 -9.99 -12.06 8.32
CA GLU A 226 -11.40 -12.05 7.95
C GLU A 226 -11.74 -10.89 7.02
N VAL A 227 -11.08 -9.73 7.26
CA VAL A 227 -11.36 -8.49 6.54
C VAL A 227 -10.07 -7.87 5.99
N LEU A 228 -10.12 -7.44 4.74
CA LEU A 228 -9.16 -6.50 4.15
C LEU A 228 -9.80 -5.11 4.15
N LEU A 229 -9.29 -4.18 4.96
CA LEU A 229 -9.75 -2.80 5.04
C LEU A 229 -8.78 -1.88 4.29
N ILE A 230 -9.19 -1.38 3.14
CA ILE A 230 -8.40 -0.46 2.30
C ILE A 230 -8.85 0.97 2.59
N LEU A 231 -8.01 1.74 3.28
CA LEU A 231 -8.28 3.11 3.65
C LEU A 231 -7.73 4.10 2.62
N THR A 232 -8.56 5.03 2.21
CA THR A 232 -8.29 6.02 1.17
C THR A 232 -8.83 7.39 1.58
N ASP A 233 -8.96 8.33 0.66
CA ASP A 233 -9.43 9.70 0.85
C ASP A 233 -10.85 9.95 0.31
N VAL A 234 -11.57 8.89 -0.01
CA VAL A 234 -12.97 8.97 -0.43
C VAL A 234 -13.84 8.06 0.43
N PRO A 235 -15.08 8.48 0.72
CA PRO A 235 -15.97 7.71 1.61
C PRO A 235 -16.42 6.39 1.00
N ARG A 236 -16.62 6.33 -0.33
CA ARG A 236 -17.10 5.15 -1.05
C ARG A 236 -16.51 5.07 -2.45
N VAL A 237 -16.54 3.89 -3.02
CA VAL A 237 -16.32 3.67 -4.46
C VAL A 237 -17.54 4.20 -5.22
N GLN A 238 -17.30 4.84 -6.36
CA GLN A 238 -18.36 5.40 -7.20
C GLN A 238 -18.43 4.68 -8.54
N ARG A 239 -19.65 4.40 -9.00
CA ARG A 239 -19.94 4.04 -10.39
C ARG A 239 -20.00 5.32 -11.22
N GLY A 240 -19.49 5.26 -12.46
CA GLY A 240 -19.50 6.42 -13.35
C GLY A 240 -18.61 7.57 -12.85
N PHE A 241 -17.46 7.25 -12.24
CA PHE A 241 -16.53 8.28 -11.77
C PHE A 241 -16.12 9.24 -12.89
N GLY A 242 -16.29 10.56 -12.63
CA GLY A 242 -16.05 11.61 -13.62
C GLY A 242 -17.24 11.90 -14.55
N SER A 243 -18.36 11.21 -14.40
CA SER A 243 -19.64 11.54 -15.08
C SER A 243 -20.34 12.72 -14.39
N LEU A 244 -21.43 13.20 -15.00
CA LEU A 244 -22.27 14.24 -14.41
C LEU A 244 -23.06 13.76 -13.18
N MET A 245 -23.25 12.46 -13.01
CA MET A 245 -24.01 11.85 -11.92
C MET A 245 -23.29 10.57 -11.43
N PRO A 246 -22.21 10.71 -10.67
CA PRO A 246 -21.59 9.53 -10.05
C PRO A 246 -22.50 8.98 -8.95
N GLU A 247 -22.54 7.65 -8.83
CA GLU A 247 -23.34 6.95 -7.81
C GLU A 247 -22.42 6.22 -6.83
N ASP A 248 -22.62 6.43 -5.54
CA ASP A 248 -21.91 5.71 -4.48
C ASP A 248 -22.34 4.23 -4.44
N ILE A 249 -21.38 3.34 -4.34
CA ILE A 249 -21.60 1.90 -4.19
C ILE A 249 -21.42 1.55 -2.71
N GLU A 250 -22.49 1.07 -2.07
CA GLU A 250 -22.42 0.60 -0.68
C GLU A 250 -21.90 -0.83 -0.58
N ARG A 251 -22.39 -1.69 -1.46
CA ARG A 251 -22.02 -3.11 -1.51
C ARG A 251 -22.00 -3.58 -2.95
N MET A 252 -21.05 -4.45 -3.28
CA MET A 252 -20.97 -5.12 -4.58
C MET A 252 -20.42 -6.53 -4.40
N ASP A 253 -20.81 -7.42 -5.30
CA ASP A 253 -20.24 -8.76 -5.38
C ASP A 253 -19.10 -8.84 -6.41
N LEU A 254 -18.45 -10.02 -6.47
CA LEU A 254 -17.35 -10.27 -7.42
C LEU A 254 -17.78 -10.12 -8.88
N ALA A 255 -19.02 -10.48 -9.22
CA ALA A 255 -19.51 -10.39 -10.60
C ALA A 255 -19.70 -8.93 -11.02
N GLU A 256 -20.29 -8.11 -10.15
CA GLU A 256 -20.44 -6.69 -10.38
C GLU A 256 -19.09 -5.97 -10.44
N ALA A 257 -18.19 -6.24 -9.49
CA ALA A 257 -16.87 -5.63 -9.46
C ALA A 257 -16.07 -5.91 -10.76
N ARG A 258 -16.09 -7.17 -11.24
CA ARG A 258 -15.46 -7.53 -12.54
C ARG A 258 -16.09 -6.78 -13.72
N ARG A 259 -17.40 -6.66 -13.73
CA ARG A 259 -18.12 -5.93 -14.78
C ARG A 259 -17.73 -4.47 -14.81
N LEU A 260 -17.73 -3.80 -13.65
CA LEU A 260 -17.38 -2.38 -13.53
C LEU A 260 -15.91 -2.11 -13.89
N LEU A 261 -14.97 -2.97 -13.45
CA LEU A 261 -13.56 -2.90 -13.85
C LEU A 261 -13.37 -3.02 -15.37
N LYS A 262 -14.06 -3.99 -15.98
CA LYS A 262 -13.98 -4.21 -17.44
C LYS A 262 -14.51 -3.02 -18.25
N HIS A 263 -15.49 -2.30 -17.73
CA HIS A 263 -16.05 -1.10 -18.39
C HIS A 263 -15.29 0.20 -18.03
N GLY A 264 -14.23 0.12 -17.18
CA GLY A 264 -13.44 1.30 -16.81
C GLY A 264 -14.17 2.29 -15.91
N GLU A 265 -15.20 1.87 -15.20
CA GLU A 265 -16.08 2.72 -14.38
C GLU A 265 -15.34 3.43 -13.22
N PHE A 266 -14.18 2.93 -12.81
CA PHE A 266 -13.39 3.50 -11.71
C PHE A 266 -12.33 4.51 -12.19
N GLY A 267 -12.35 4.89 -13.47
CA GLY A 267 -11.40 5.82 -14.07
C GLY A 267 -9.96 5.28 -14.13
N SER A 268 -9.05 6.12 -14.61
CA SER A 268 -7.61 5.78 -14.76
C SER A 268 -6.80 5.97 -13.47
N GLY A 269 -7.44 6.23 -12.34
CA GLY A 269 -6.81 6.57 -11.07
C GLY A 269 -6.44 5.35 -10.22
N SER A 270 -6.31 5.58 -8.91
CA SER A 270 -5.91 4.56 -7.94
C SER A 270 -7.04 3.64 -7.49
N MET A 271 -8.31 3.91 -7.89
CA MET A 271 -9.47 3.13 -7.41
C MET A 271 -9.55 1.75 -8.05
N GLY A 272 -9.33 1.63 -9.36
CA GLY A 272 -9.30 0.34 -10.05
C GLY A 272 -8.39 -0.69 -9.37
N PRO A 273 -7.11 -0.39 -9.10
CA PRO A 273 -6.21 -1.27 -8.36
C PRO A 273 -6.72 -1.68 -6.97
N LYS A 274 -7.43 -0.78 -6.24
CA LYS A 274 -8.02 -1.11 -4.93
C LYS A 274 -9.15 -2.12 -5.06
N VAL A 275 -10.04 -1.93 -6.03
CA VAL A 275 -11.12 -2.87 -6.33
C VAL A 275 -10.55 -4.21 -6.79
N GLU A 276 -9.49 -4.21 -7.63
CA GLU A 276 -8.81 -5.45 -8.06
C GLU A 276 -8.21 -6.20 -6.86
N ALA A 277 -7.55 -5.50 -5.94
CA ALA A 277 -7.00 -6.09 -4.72
C ALA A 277 -8.10 -6.64 -3.79
N ALA A 278 -9.20 -5.89 -3.61
CA ALA A 278 -10.36 -6.33 -2.84
C ALA A 278 -10.98 -7.60 -3.43
N MET A 279 -11.16 -7.65 -4.75
CA MET A 279 -11.63 -8.84 -5.46
C MET A 279 -10.69 -10.03 -5.25
N HIS A 280 -9.39 -9.81 -5.44
CA HIS A 280 -8.39 -10.87 -5.27
C HIS A 280 -8.43 -11.49 -3.88
N PHE A 281 -8.60 -10.67 -2.83
CA PHE A 281 -8.74 -11.17 -1.46
C PHE A 281 -9.98 -12.02 -1.27
N VAL A 282 -11.15 -11.55 -1.74
CA VAL A 282 -12.43 -12.28 -1.60
C VAL A 282 -12.43 -13.56 -2.43
N GLU A 283 -11.91 -13.54 -3.66
CA GLU A 283 -11.75 -14.72 -4.53
C GLU A 283 -10.89 -15.82 -3.90
N GLN A 284 -9.95 -15.44 -3.04
CA GLN A 284 -9.06 -16.36 -2.34
C GLN A 284 -9.61 -16.82 -0.97
N GLY A 285 -10.89 -16.58 -0.68
CA GLY A 285 -11.58 -17.05 0.51
C GLY A 285 -11.65 -16.06 1.66
N GLY A 286 -11.21 -14.79 1.46
CA GLY A 286 -11.48 -13.72 2.41
C GLY A 286 -12.98 -13.47 2.56
N GLN A 287 -13.45 -13.15 3.77
CA GLN A 287 -14.88 -12.99 3.98
C GLN A 287 -15.45 -11.76 3.29
N ARG A 288 -14.74 -10.61 3.44
CA ARG A 288 -15.08 -9.35 2.79
C ARG A 288 -13.89 -8.41 2.70
N ALA A 289 -13.88 -7.55 1.69
CA ALA A 289 -13.01 -6.40 1.63
C ALA A 289 -13.84 -5.12 1.75
N VAL A 290 -13.29 -4.09 2.39
CA VAL A 290 -13.96 -2.80 2.56
C VAL A 290 -13.04 -1.68 2.09
N ILE A 291 -13.56 -0.78 1.24
CA ILE A 291 -12.86 0.42 0.79
C ILE A 291 -13.56 1.63 1.41
N ALA A 292 -12.85 2.43 2.21
CA ALA A 292 -13.46 3.54 2.97
C ALA A 292 -12.49 4.70 3.21
N ASP A 293 -13.02 5.82 3.65
CA ASP A 293 -12.24 6.92 4.20
C ASP A 293 -11.60 6.55 5.54
N LEU A 294 -10.37 7.05 5.78
CA LEU A 294 -9.66 6.80 7.03
C LEU A 294 -10.46 7.22 8.27
N ALA A 295 -11.18 8.34 8.20
CA ALA A 295 -11.97 8.83 9.34
C ALA A 295 -13.14 7.89 9.70
N GLN A 296 -13.59 7.09 8.74
CA GLN A 296 -14.72 6.15 8.86
C GLN A 296 -14.27 4.70 9.09
N ALA A 297 -12.99 4.45 9.39
CA ALA A 297 -12.42 3.10 9.45
C ALA A 297 -13.19 2.15 10.39
N THR A 298 -13.61 2.62 11.56
CA THR A 298 -14.36 1.83 12.54
C THR A 298 -15.79 1.53 12.04
N ASP A 299 -16.46 2.52 11.47
CA ASP A 299 -17.81 2.38 10.91
C ASP A 299 -17.81 1.44 9.69
N ALA A 300 -16.74 1.51 8.89
CA ALA A 300 -16.53 0.62 7.76
C ALA A 300 -16.40 -0.85 8.20
N LEU A 301 -15.66 -1.11 9.27
CA LEU A 301 -15.60 -2.46 9.87
C LEU A 301 -16.91 -2.91 10.48
N ALA A 302 -17.72 -1.97 10.98
CA ALA A 302 -19.07 -2.27 11.48
C ALA A 302 -20.10 -2.48 10.34
N GLY A 303 -19.74 -2.20 9.07
CA GLY A 303 -20.63 -2.33 7.91
C GLY A 303 -21.59 -1.15 7.71
N THR A 304 -21.31 0.01 8.32
CA THR A 304 -22.16 1.21 8.24
C THR A 304 -21.55 2.31 7.37
N ALA A 305 -20.31 2.15 6.90
CA ALA A 305 -19.62 3.07 6.00
C ALA A 305 -18.77 2.32 4.97
N GLY A 306 -18.30 3.05 3.96
CA GLY A 306 -17.45 2.49 2.92
C GLY A 306 -18.20 1.72 1.84
N THR A 307 -17.46 1.07 0.96
CA THR A 307 -17.94 0.11 -0.02
C THR A 307 -17.48 -1.28 0.38
N GLU A 308 -18.43 -2.17 0.62
CA GLU A 308 -18.16 -3.56 0.94
C GLU A 308 -18.14 -4.42 -0.34
N LEU A 309 -17.12 -5.25 -0.49
CA LEU A 309 -17.01 -6.25 -1.55
C LEU A 309 -17.04 -7.63 -0.93
N VAL A 310 -17.94 -8.49 -1.43
CA VAL A 310 -18.21 -9.85 -0.95
C VAL A 310 -18.22 -10.85 -2.09
N ALA A 311 -18.24 -12.14 -1.76
CA ALA A 311 -18.29 -13.20 -2.78
C ALA A 311 -19.60 -13.14 -3.58
N GLU A 312 -20.70 -13.08 -2.89
CA GLU A 312 -22.07 -12.98 -3.45
C GLU A 312 -22.88 -11.98 -2.61
N THR A 313 -23.81 -11.27 -3.25
CA THR A 313 -24.84 -10.48 -2.56
C THR A 313 -26.13 -11.31 -2.46
N ASP A 314 -26.66 -11.43 -1.25
CA ASP A 314 -27.96 -12.07 -1.00
C ASP A 314 -29.11 -11.31 -1.70
#